data_60af17c2163cfe0bd8a265ceabc9b087
#
_entry.id   60af17c2163cfe0bd8a265ceabc9b087
#
_cell.length_a   1.000
_cell.length_b   1.000
_cell.length_c   1.000
_cell.angle_alpha   90.00
_cell.angle_beta   90.00
_cell.angle_gamma   90.00
#
_symmetry.space_group_name_H-M   'P 1'
#
loop_
_entity.id
_entity.type
_entity.pdbx_description
1 polymer ?
#
loop_
_entity_poly.entity_id
_entity_poly.type
_entity_poly.pdbx_seq_one_letter_code
_entity_poly.pdbx_strand_id
1 'polypeptide(L)'
;MAQFDVHSIDGHGLVVNCQSDLLSNLRSRVVAPLRKPDEPSVSQSRLNPLVTVHHTEYRVAVQFLRAVDSRQLGERIGSLLDYEYELKAAIDMVVSGL
;
A
#
# COMPACT_ATOMS: atom_id res chain seq x y z
N MET A 1 9.42 -9.15 5.14
CA MET A 1 8.34 -8.25 4.67
C MET A 1 7.05 -9.01 4.54
N ALA A 2 6.12 -8.70 5.40
CA ALA A 2 4.81 -9.35 5.34
C ALA A 2 3.85 -8.52 4.49
N GLN A 3 2.83 -9.19 3.95
CA GLN A 3 1.78 -8.49 3.21
C GLN A 3 1.15 -7.42 4.10
N PHE A 4 0.94 -6.25 3.54
CA PHE A 4 0.38 -5.05 4.18
C PHE A 4 1.28 -4.37 5.20
N ASP A 5 2.55 -4.76 5.26
CA ASP A 5 3.54 -3.95 5.99
C ASP A 5 3.76 -2.62 5.28
N VAL A 6 3.97 -1.57 6.07
CA VAL A 6 4.29 -0.23 5.56
C VAL A 6 5.79 -0.02 5.67
N HIS A 7 6.38 0.47 4.60
CA HIS A 7 7.82 0.76 4.53
C HIS A 7 8.05 2.16 3.98
N SER A 8 9.15 2.76 4.38
CA SER A 8 9.66 3.92 3.65
C SER A 8 10.23 3.45 2.31
N ILE A 9 10.24 4.32 1.33
CA ILE A 9 10.83 4.00 0.03
C ILE A 9 11.71 5.15 -0.44
N ASP A 10 12.99 4.86 -0.66
CA ASP A 10 13.98 5.82 -1.18
C ASP A 10 13.97 7.18 -0.46
N GLY A 11 13.54 7.21 0.80
CA GLY A 11 13.44 8.45 1.54
C GLY A 11 12.31 9.38 1.09
N HIS A 12 11.41 8.92 0.25
CA HIS A 12 10.40 9.75 -0.40
C HIS A 12 8.98 9.45 0.02
N GLY A 13 8.76 8.94 1.19
CA GLY A 13 7.42 8.70 1.66
C GLY A 13 7.19 7.25 2.02
N LEU A 14 5.94 6.86 2.13
CA LEU A 14 5.54 5.54 2.59
C LEU A 14 4.82 4.76 1.50
N VAL A 15 5.05 3.46 1.49
CA VAL A 15 4.30 2.54 0.64
C VAL A 15 3.82 1.36 1.49
N VAL A 16 2.75 0.71 1.06
CA VAL A 16 2.29 -0.53 1.65
C VAL A 16 2.60 -1.68 0.71
N ASN A 17 3.19 -2.76 1.26
CA ASN A 17 3.49 -3.97 0.51
C ASN A 17 2.20 -4.76 0.31
N CYS A 18 1.74 -4.87 -0.93
CA CYS A 18 0.50 -5.57 -1.26
C CYS A 18 0.74 -7.00 -1.75
N GLN A 19 2.00 -7.39 -1.93
CA GLN A 19 2.31 -8.69 -2.49
C GLN A 19 1.99 -9.82 -1.53
N SER A 20 1.40 -10.90 -2.06
CA SER A 20 1.09 -12.09 -1.27
C SER A 20 2.35 -12.66 -0.62
N ASP A 21 2.24 -13.12 0.62
CA ASP A 21 3.33 -13.77 1.31
C ASP A 21 3.77 -15.06 0.62
N LEU A 22 2.92 -15.66 -0.20
CA LEU A 22 3.26 -16.82 -1.01
C LEU A 22 4.35 -16.52 -2.03
N LEU A 23 4.55 -15.25 -2.37
CA LEU A 23 5.54 -14.80 -3.34
C LEU A 23 6.70 -14.07 -2.68
N SER A 24 6.92 -14.31 -1.39
CA SER A 24 7.95 -13.59 -0.63
C SER A 24 9.38 -13.88 -1.08
N ASN A 25 9.57 -14.97 -1.84
CA ASN A 25 10.88 -15.32 -2.38
C ASN A 25 11.28 -14.50 -3.60
N LEU A 26 10.37 -13.73 -4.18
CA LEU A 26 10.70 -12.87 -5.31
C LEU A 26 11.44 -11.61 -4.82
N ARG A 27 12.34 -11.09 -5.65
CA ARG A 27 13.03 -9.84 -5.35
C ARG A 27 12.15 -8.62 -5.57
N SER A 28 11.11 -8.75 -6.36
CA SER A 28 10.17 -7.67 -6.60
C SER A 28 9.11 -7.64 -5.51
N ARG A 29 8.57 -6.47 -5.26
CA ARG A 29 7.44 -6.27 -4.35
C ARG A 29 6.43 -5.36 -5.02
N VAL A 30 5.16 -5.76 -4.95
CA VAL A 30 4.06 -4.94 -5.45
C VAL A 30 3.61 -4.03 -4.32
N VAL A 31 3.73 -2.73 -4.53
CA VAL A 31 3.45 -1.74 -3.50
C VAL A 31 2.49 -0.67 -3.99
N ALA A 32 1.78 -0.05 -3.05
CA ALA A 32 0.94 1.11 -3.32
C ALA A 32 1.38 2.26 -2.42
N PRO A 33 1.46 3.49 -2.95
CA PRO A 33 1.88 4.61 -2.13
C PRO A 33 0.77 5.08 -1.19
N LEU A 34 1.19 5.61 -0.05
CA LEU A 34 0.29 6.28 0.88
C LEU A 34 0.33 7.77 0.60
N ARG A 35 -0.82 8.41 0.55
CA ARG A 35 -0.96 9.82 0.23
C ARG A 35 -1.74 10.54 1.32
N LYS A 36 -1.58 11.86 1.41
CA LYS A 36 -2.36 12.65 2.35
C LYS A 36 -3.85 12.58 1.96
N PRO A 37 -4.76 12.49 2.96
CA PRO A 37 -6.18 12.29 2.66
C PRO A 37 -6.83 13.40 1.84
N ASP A 38 -6.26 14.59 1.84
CA ASP A 38 -6.81 15.76 1.14
C ASP A 38 -6.33 15.89 -0.31
N GLU A 39 -5.45 14.98 -0.77
CA GLU A 39 -5.01 15.02 -2.17
C GLU A 39 -6.16 14.64 -3.09
N PRO A 40 -6.43 15.45 -4.16
CA PRO A 40 -7.53 15.13 -5.09
C PRO A 40 -7.38 13.78 -5.78
N SER A 41 -6.13 13.32 -5.99
CA SER A 41 -5.87 12.05 -6.67
C SER A 41 -6.34 10.82 -5.89
N VAL A 42 -6.63 10.95 -4.60
CA VAL A 42 -7.04 9.83 -3.75
C VAL A 42 -8.40 10.03 -3.12
N SER A 43 -9.33 10.65 -3.87
CA SER A 43 -10.65 11.00 -3.36
C SER A 43 -11.69 9.88 -3.47
N GLN A 44 -11.36 8.75 -4.11
CA GLN A 44 -12.29 7.65 -4.33
C GLN A 44 -12.32 6.74 -3.10
N SER A 45 -13.34 6.82 -2.27
CA SER A 45 -13.36 6.13 -0.98
C SER A 45 -13.17 4.61 -1.06
N ARG A 46 -13.74 3.96 -2.07
CA ARG A 46 -13.59 2.50 -2.23
C ARG A 46 -12.26 2.11 -2.81
N LEU A 47 -11.70 2.94 -3.68
CA LEU A 47 -10.42 2.71 -4.32
C LEU A 47 -9.26 3.15 -3.44
N ASN A 48 -9.48 4.14 -2.60
CA ASN A 48 -8.44 4.75 -1.77
C ASN A 48 -8.82 4.64 -0.30
N PRO A 49 -8.68 3.45 0.31
CA PRO A 49 -9.04 3.26 1.73
C PRO A 49 -8.30 4.22 2.64
N LEU A 50 -9.03 4.74 3.62
CA LEU A 50 -8.44 5.59 4.66
C LEU A 50 -7.84 4.70 5.74
N VAL A 51 -6.57 4.93 6.05
CA VAL A 51 -5.83 4.12 7.02
C VAL A 51 -5.08 5.04 7.97
N THR A 52 -4.68 4.49 9.11
CA THR A 52 -3.90 5.23 10.11
C THR A 52 -2.58 4.51 10.36
N VAL A 53 -1.49 5.25 10.27
CA VAL A 53 -0.14 4.76 10.58
C VAL A 53 0.48 5.73 11.57
N HIS A 54 0.81 5.25 12.77
CA HIS A 54 1.40 6.08 13.83
C HIS A 54 0.62 7.38 14.07
N HIS A 55 -0.70 7.25 14.24
CA HIS A 55 -1.60 8.37 14.52
C HIS A 55 -1.76 9.37 13.37
N THR A 56 -1.23 9.05 12.19
CA THR A 56 -1.35 9.90 11.01
C THR A 56 -2.24 9.19 9.99
N GLU A 57 -3.22 9.91 9.46
CA GLU A 57 -4.12 9.37 8.46
C GLU A 57 -3.55 9.50 7.06
N TYR A 58 -3.77 8.45 6.25
CA TYR A 58 -3.39 8.42 4.83
C TYR A 58 -4.51 7.78 4.03
N ARG A 59 -4.51 8.04 2.74
CA ARG A 59 -5.26 7.23 1.79
C ARG A 59 -4.29 6.38 0.99
N VAL A 60 -4.67 5.14 0.74
CA VAL A 60 -3.84 4.22 -0.05
C VAL A 60 -4.16 4.44 -1.52
N ALA A 61 -3.15 4.84 -2.29
CA ALA A 61 -3.34 5.12 -3.71
C ALA A 61 -3.20 3.85 -4.54
N VAL A 62 -4.22 2.99 -4.47
CA VAL A 62 -4.18 1.67 -5.09
C VAL A 62 -4.06 1.75 -6.60
N GLN A 63 -4.56 2.81 -7.22
CA GLN A 63 -4.42 3.00 -8.67
C GLN A 63 -2.97 3.23 -9.11
N PHE A 64 -2.07 3.54 -8.17
CA PHE A 64 -0.65 3.68 -8.45
C PHE A 64 0.16 2.46 -8.01
N LEU A 65 -0.50 1.32 -7.90
CA LEU A 65 0.14 0.04 -7.62
C LEU A 65 1.26 -0.19 -8.62
N ARG A 66 2.45 -0.58 -8.10
CA ARG A 66 3.60 -0.80 -8.97
C ARG A 66 4.54 -1.83 -8.34
N ALA A 67 5.39 -2.41 -9.18
CA ALA A 67 6.43 -3.31 -8.71
C ALA A 67 7.72 -2.53 -8.49
N VAL A 68 8.39 -2.80 -7.37
CA VAL A 68 9.70 -2.24 -7.05
C VAL A 68 10.63 -3.37 -6.66
N ASP A 69 11.93 -3.14 -6.72
CA ASP A 69 12.91 -4.08 -6.18
C ASP A 69 12.83 -4.01 -4.65
N SER A 70 12.86 -5.18 -4.00
CA SER A 70 12.75 -5.23 -2.53
C SER A 70 13.84 -4.40 -1.83
N ARG A 71 14.97 -4.19 -2.48
CA ARG A 71 16.07 -3.40 -1.92
C ARG A 71 15.76 -1.90 -1.86
N GLN A 72 14.74 -1.45 -2.58
CA GLN A 72 14.29 -0.06 -2.53
C GLN A 72 13.45 0.23 -1.29
N LEU A 73 12.93 -0.81 -0.64
CA LEU A 73 12.13 -0.65 0.56
C LEU A 73 13.04 -0.45 1.76
N GLY A 74 12.78 0.60 2.49
CA GLY A 74 13.53 0.92 3.68
C GLY A 74 12.94 0.30 4.94
N GLU A 75 13.02 1.03 6.04
CA GLU A 75 12.56 0.56 7.33
C GLU A 75 11.07 0.23 7.32
N ARG A 76 10.71 -0.85 8.03
CA ARG A 76 9.32 -1.16 8.30
C ARG A 76 8.76 -0.16 9.31
N ILE A 77 7.73 0.54 8.92
CA ILE A 77 7.12 1.59 9.74
C ILE A 77 5.95 1.04 10.56
N GLY A 78 5.20 0.12 10.00
CA GLY A 78 4.03 -0.43 10.68
C GLY A 78 3.36 -1.49 9.81
N SER A 79 2.12 -1.83 10.17
CA SER A 79 1.33 -2.81 9.42
C SER A 79 -0.09 -2.30 9.22
N LEU A 80 -0.64 -2.58 8.04
CA LEU A 80 -2.03 -2.29 7.73
C LEU A 80 -2.86 -3.56 7.65
N LEU A 81 -2.44 -4.62 8.35
CA LEU A 81 -3.16 -5.88 8.32
C LEU A 81 -4.61 -5.74 8.81
N ASP A 82 -4.87 -4.81 9.72
CA ASP A 82 -6.22 -4.55 10.20
C ASP A 82 -7.16 -4.02 9.11
N TYR A 83 -6.59 -3.53 8.00
CA TYR A 83 -7.36 -3.02 6.86
C TYR A 83 -7.36 -4.00 5.70
N GLU A 84 -7.03 -5.26 5.96
CA GLU A 84 -6.88 -6.28 4.90
C GLU A 84 -8.09 -6.36 3.99
N TYR A 85 -9.30 -6.35 4.56
CA TYR A 85 -10.52 -6.45 3.77
C TYR A 85 -10.66 -5.29 2.78
N GLU A 86 -10.50 -4.07 3.27
CA GLU A 86 -10.63 -2.86 2.45
C GLU A 86 -9.53 -2.77 1.39
N LEU A 87 -8.32 -3.17 1.74
CA LEU A 87 -7.20 -3.16 0.81
C LEU A 87 -7.38 -4.17 -0.31
N LYS A 88 -7.79 -5.40 0.04
CA LYS A 88 -8.03 -6.42 -0.98
C LYS A 88 -9.19 -6.04 -1.90
N ALA A 89 -10.24 -5.45 -1.35
CA ALA A 89 -11.37 -4.99 -2.16
C ALA A 89 -10.95 -3.89 -3.14
N ALA A 90 -10.10 -2.96 -2.69
CA ALA A 90 -9.61 -1.89 -3.55
C ALA A 90 -8.70 -2.42 -4.66
N ILE A 91 -7.82 -3.38 -4.33
CA ILE A 91 -6.95 -4.02 -5.32
C ILE A 91 -7.80 -4.77 -6.35
N ASP A 92 -8.81 -5.51 -5.91
CA ASP A 92 -9.71 -6.21 -6.83
C ASP A 92 -10.44 -5.23 -7.75
N MET A 93 -10.82 -4.08 -7.25
CA MET A 93 -11.48 -3.05 -8.06
C MET A 93 -10.55 -2.56 -9.17
N VAL A 94 -9.27 -2.33 -8.86
CA VAL A 94 -8.30 -1.86 -9.84
C VAL A 94 -8.01 -2.94 -10.89
N VAL A 95 -7.90 -4.20 -10.47
CA VAL A 95 -7.47 -5.30 -11.34
C VAL A 95 -8.65 -5.88 -12.12
N SER A 96 -9.80 -6.05 -11.47
CA SER A 96 -10.94 -6.76 -12.05
C SER A 96 -12.14 -5.87 -12.37
N GLY A 97 -12.13 -4.63 -11.90
CA GLY A 97 -13.26 -3.72 -12.10
C GLY A 97 -14.45 -4.03 -11.21
N LEU A 98 -14.24 -4.84 -10.17
CA LEU A 98 -15.32 -5.22 -9.26
C LEU A 98 -15.27 -4.40 -7.95
#